data_c236e5b396ff8da8a7dd9227a5cc2e3b
#
_entry.id   c236e5b396ff8da8a7dd9227a5cc2e3b
#
_cell.length_a   1.000
_cell.length_b   1.000
_cell.length_c   1.000
_cell.angle_alpha   90.00
_cell.angle_beta   90.00
_cell.angle_gamma   90.00
#
_symmetry.space_group_name_H-M   'P 1'
#
loop_
_entity.id
_entity.type
_entity.pdbx_description
1 polymer ?
#
loop_
_entity_poly.entity_id
_entity_poly.type
_entity_poly.pdbx_seq_one_letter_code
_entity_poly.pdbx_strand_id
1 'polypeptide(L)'
;MGRSKKKSRSSASRLNPLANNNNNNGLSKKDASLVDRKLQPLLKNLESVVPNDRSMALGSISVMCEDPHMRKLLLKQKLVSIITTKLLSDKNTEIVVEAYGLLRNLCLEEGYDVSVHLWRSEIWISILDGFNKLKESLKVLSATSNNENIKKNTAQNKESKRLLFDFAENLLSLVVALCNGSDNILEEVLKSDKLDKIFEVITDLLTYGVDKLPINLFNTILDVIYDFSTESFEFIEAISSVEYLASFIQTLPNLKRSTENNYNELTEVLAQGIYLQFLDLEITYEQANEIIHKVCGSINDINLKELEHDLSSIAQDEDIANTANTEVAAKIKEYTKKRAIASMKLQSIEIAIDLITAITEILAAKYEEQGKKKIPEQLQETLTIFVPHVFTTLADMFPSRILIGWNNLLWLYMSIRVNFYELPDNGYKSLWAFVKKEQSIETDDLSLKVGSMSVIWALLKAASLNPDSSAILSDLGLYNNVEFVNSVISEYKSTTDLELKQRCCGVLAALALMQGQIEINRIIGQFIIQELSTEKVDGLILVELTNFIFEIYSDGDFDYDTEVFVNGGFLEILKTKVVPNLKQQFKFIDRNKNPELKERATETYNMLDSFINYKATEKS
;
A
#
# COMPACT_ATOMS: atom_id res chain seq x y z
N MET A 1 -6.15 -0.86 21.42
CA MET A 1 -6.11 -0.13 20.12
C MET A 1 -6.14 -1.15 19.00
N GLY A 2 -7.20 -1.15 18.17
CA GLY A 2 -7.29 -2.08 17.06
C GLY A 2 -6.17 -1.83 16.06
N ARG A 3 -5.49 -2.88 15.61
CA ARG A 3 -4.49 -2.79 14.53
C ARG A 3 -5.14 -2.08 13.34
N SER A 4 -4.68 -0.88 13.02
CA SER A 4 -4.99 -0.24 11.75
C SER A 4 -4.50 -1.19 10.67
N LYS A 5 -5.41 -1.74 9.84
CA LYS A 5 -5.00 -2.58 8.70
C LYS A 5 -4.05 -1.75 7.87
N LYS A 6 -2.77 -2.14 7.84
CA LYS A 6 -1.80 -1.55 6.91
C LYS A 6 -2.41 -1.60 5.53
N LYS A 7 -2.50 -0.47 4.83
CA LYS A 7 -2.88 -0.47 3.42
C LYS A 7 -1.79 -1.24 2.67
N SER A 8 -2.05 -2.51 2.35
CA SER A 8 -1.17 -3.29 1.51
C SER A 8 -1.09 -2.64 0.12
N ARG A 9 -0.03 -2.93 -0.62
CA ARG A 9 0.16 -2.51 -2.01
C ARG A 9 -1.06 -2.69 -2.91
N SER A 10 -1.94 -3.60 -2.55
CA SER A 10 -3.07 -4.04 -3.37
C SER A 10 -4.41 -3.47 -2.96
N SER A 11 -4.50 -2.63 -1.92
CA SER A 11 -5.81 -2.14 -1.43
C SER A 11 -6.61 -1.38 -2.49
N ALA A 12 -5.96 -0.73 -3.45
CA ALA A 12 -6.62 -0.08 -4.58
C ALA A 12 -7.19 -1.09 -5.61
N SER A 13 -6.56 -2.27 -5.77
CA SER A 13 -6.99 -3.30 -6.72
C SER A 13 -8.06 -4.25 -6.15
N ARG A 14 -8.25 -4.28 -4.83
CA ARG A 14 -9.24 -5.15 -4.14
C ARG A 14 -10.64 -4.57 -4.09
N LEU A 15 -10.85 -3.32 -4.50
CA LEU A 15 -12.18 -2.70 -4.54
C LEU A 15 -13.04 -3.38 -5.60
N ASN A 16 -14.21 -3.90 -5.15
CA ASN A 16 -15.18 -4.54 -6.03
C ASN A 16 -15.70 -3.54 -7.09
N PRO A 17 -15.39 -3.72 -8.39
CA PRO A 17 -15.80 -2.79 -9.43
C PRO A 17 -17.30 -2.86 -9.78
N LEU A 18 -18.07 -3.77 -9.17
CA LEU A 18 -19.52 -3.88 -9.40
C LEU A 18 -20.31 -2.65 -8.91
N ALA A 19 -19.69 -1.73 -8.17
CA ALA A 19 -20.34 -0.49 -7.76
C ALA A 19 -20.48 0.56 -8.89
N ASN A 20 -19.79 0.41 -10.03
CA ASN A 20 -19.68 1.50 -11.04
C ASN A 20 -19.71 1.07 -12.52
N ASN A 21 -20.33 -0.02 -12.92
CA ASN A 21 -20.40 -0.36 -14.35
C ASN A 21 -21.83 -0.57 -14.87
N ASN A 22 -22.51 0.54 -15.13
CA ASN A 22 -23.54 0.63 -16.16
C ASN A 22 -22.94 1.24 -17.43
N ASN A 23 -22.09 0.51 -18.14
CA ASN A 23 -21.70 0.88 -19.49
C ASN A 23 -21.65 -0.38 -20.39
N ASN A 24 -22.84 -0.78 -20.83
CA ASN A 24 -23.01 -1.58 -22.07
C ASN A 24 -22.73 -0.68 -23.28
N ASN A 25 -21.45 -0.39 -23.52
CA ASN A 25 -21.05 0.22 -24.79
C ASN A 25 -20.40 -0.84 -25.67
N GLY A 26 -21.03 -1.15 -26.80
CA GLY A 26 -20.42 -1.90 -27.87
C GLY A 26 -19.09 -1.25 -28.26
N LEU A 27 -18.12 -2.05 -28.75
CA LEU A 27 -16.82 -1.60 -29.21
C LEU A 27 -16.97 -0.41 -30.16
N SER A 28 -16.15 0.62 -30.00
CA SER A 28 -16.09 1.72 -30.97
C SER A 28 -15.70 1.17 -32.36
N LYS A 29 -16.07 1.86 -33.45
CA LYS A 29 -15.69 1.43 -34.81
C LYS A 29 -14.17 1.30 -34.96
N LYS A 30 -13.39 2.12 -34.24
CA LYS A 30 -11.92 2.04 -34.21
C LYS A 30 -11.45 0.77 -33.49
N ASP A 31 -12.03 0.46 -32.35
CA ASP A 31 -11.69 -0.73 -31.56
C ASP A 31 -12.07 -2.01 -32.29
N ALA A 32 -13.24 -2.06 -32.94
CA ALA A 32 -13.65 -3.20 -33.76
C ALA A 32 -12.65 -3.45 -34.90
N SER A 33 -12.22 -2.40 -35.60
CA SER A 33 -11.19 -2.52 -36.64
C SER A 33 -9.82 -2.96 -36.09
N LEU A 34 -9.45 -2.52 -34.91
CA LEU A 34 -8.21 -2.91 -34.22
C LEU A 34 -8.25 -4.40 -33.80
N VAL A 35 -9.38 -4.83 -33.23
CA VAL A 35 -9.63 -6.23 -32.88
C VAL A 35 -9.52 -7.12 -34.09
N ASP A 36 -10.24 -6.81 -35.18
CA ASP A 36 -10.26 -7.66 -36.38
C ASP A 36 -8.90 -7.73 -37.09
N ARG A 37 -8.17 -6.61 -37.15
CA ARG A 37 -6.91 -6.54 -37.94
C ARG A 37 -5.68 -6.99 -37.16
N LYS A 38 -5.62 -6.73 -35.82
CA LYS A 38 -4.42 -6.99 -35.01
C LYS A 38 -4.62 -8.10 -34.00
N LEU A 39 -5.73 -8.09 -33.22
CA LEU A 39 -5.88 -9.00 -32.11
C LEU A 39 -6.39 -10.39 -32.52
N GLN A 40 -7.39 -10.47 -33.41
CA GLN A 40 -7.95 -11.75 -33.83
C GLN A 40 -6.92 -12.67 -34.51
N PRO A 41 -6.01 -12.18 -35.39
CA PRO A 41 -4.95 -13.02 -35.97
C PRO A 41 -4.01 -13.60 -34.89
N LEU A 42 -3.63 -12.79 -33.87
CA LEU A 42 -2.77 -13.24 -32.80
C LEU A 42 -3.47 -14.26 -31.89
N LEU A 43 -4.73 -14.03 -31.51
CA LEU A 43 -5.52 -14.97 -30.72
C LEU A 43 -5.70 -16.30 -31.47
N LYS A 44 -5.92 -16.28 -32.78
CA LYS A 44 -5.98 -17.48 -33.61
C LYS A 44 -4.63 -18.21 -33.64
N ASN A 45 -3.51 -17.48 -33.70
CA ASN A 45 -2.19 -18.08 -33.68
C ASN A 45 -1.86 -18.75 -32.33
N LEU A 46 -2.47 -18.34 -31.21
CA LEU A 46 -2.34 -19.07 -29.94
C LEU A 46 -2.90 -20.50 -30.02
N GLU A 47 -3.77 -20.78 -30.98
CA GLU A 47 -4.33 -22.10 -31.21
C GLU A 47 -3.68 -22.84 -32.40
N SER A 48 -2.59 -22.29 -32.99
CA SER A 48 -1.86 -22.91 -34.11
C SER A 48 -1.28 -24.26 -33.70
N VAL A 49 -1.25 -25.19 -34.63
CA VAL A 49 -0.57 -26.49 -34.46
C VAL A 49 0.96 -26.34 -34.38
N VAL A 50 1.50 -25.24 -34.92
CA VAL A 50 2.94 -24.95 -34.95
C VAL A 50 3.35 -24.26 -33.64
N PRO A 51 4.27 -24.85 -32.82
CA PRO A 51 4.69 -24.25 -31.55
C PRO A 51 5.27 -22.85 -31.69
N ASN A 52 6.04 -22.59 -32.75
CA ASN A 52 6.64 -21.29 -32.98
C ASN A 52 5.61 -20.16 -33.18
N ASP A 53 4.50 -20.46 -33.90
CA ASP A 53 3.41 -19.50 -34.07
C ASP A 53 2.75 -19.15 -32.72
N ARG A 54 2.55 -20.15 -31.87
CA ARG A 54 1.96 -19.95 -30.54
C ARG A 54 2.89 -19.12 -29.64
N SER A 55 4.19 -19.44 -29.62
CA SER A 55 5.17 -18.68 -28.83
C SER A 55 5.28 -17.23 -29.31
N MET A 56 5.37 -16.99 -30.62
CA MET A 56 5.41 -15.64 -31.19
C MET A 56 4.13 -14.84 -30.88
N ALA A 57 2.97 -15.48 -30.98
CA ALA A 57 1.69 -14.84 -30.66
C ALA A 57 1.60 -14.51 -29.17
N LEU A 58 2.01 -15.43 -28.29
CA LEU A 58 2.01 -15.23 -26.84
C LEU A 58 2.92 -14.08 -26.42
N GLY A 59 4.15 -14.04 -26.93
CA GLY A 59 5.08 -12.94 -26.68
C GLY A 59 4.55 -11.58 -27.19
N SER A 60 3.94 -11.55 -28.38
CA SER A 60 3.32 -10.32 -28.92
C SER A 60 2.14 -9.86 -28.06
N ILE A 61 1.30 -10.77 -27.60
CA ILE A 61 0.17 -10.48 -26.71
C ILE A 61 0.66 -9.99 -25.34
N SER A 62 1.73 -10.59 -24.80
CA SER A 62 2.32 -10.15 -23.53
C SER A 62 2.76 -8.68 -23.58
N VAL A 63 3.44 -8.28 -24.68
CA VAL A 63 3.83 -6.87 -24.88
C VAL A 63 2.60 -5.96 -25.06
N MET A 64 1.58 -6.41 -25.82
CA MET A 64 0.35 -5.62 -26.00
C MET A 64 -0.44 -5.45 -24.69
N CYS A 65 -0.38 -6.41 -23.78
CA CYS A 65 -1.03 -6.33 -22.48
C CYS A 65 -0.40 -5.29 -21.53
N GLU A 66 0.76 -4.72 -21.85
CA GLU A 66 1.32 -3.60 -21.13
C GLU A 66 0.49 -2.31 -21.29
N ASP A 67 -0.13 -2.13 -22.47
CA ASP A 67 -1.06 -1.03 -22.71
C ASP A 67 -2.45 -1.34 -22.11
N PRO A 68 -2.99 -0.50 -21.20
CA PRO A 68 -4.27 -0.77 -20.53
C PRO A 68 -5.45 -0.88 -21.49
N HIS A 69 -5.45 -0.14 -22.60
CA HIS A 69 -6.53 -0.19 -23.58
C HIS A 69 -6.50 -1.49 -24.37
N MET A 70 -5.32 -1.90 -24.86
CA MET A 70 -5.12 -3.16 -25.58
C MET A 70 -5.42 -4.36 -24.69
N ARG A 71 -4.98 -4.31 -23.41
CA ARG A 71 -5.25 -5.36 -22.41
C ARG A 71 -6.75 -5.56 -22.21
N LYS A 72 -7.52 -4.47 -22.03
CA LYS A 72 -8.99 -4.54 -21.90
C LYS A 72 -9.67 -5.11 -23.15
N LEU A 73 -9.17 -4.79 -24.35
CA LEU A 73 -9.69 -5.37 -25.59
C LEU A 73 -9.41 -6.87 -25.67
N LEU A 74 -8.20 -7.31 -25.34
CA LEU A 74 -7.81 -8.73 -25.33
C LEU A 74 -8.62 -9.53 -24.30
N LEU A 75 -8.86 -8.99 -23.11
CA LEU A 75 -9.70 -9.63 -22.10
C LEU A 75 -11.14 -9.80 -22.57
N LYS A 76 -11.71 -8.80 -23.27
CA LYS A 76 -13.04 -8.92 -23.92
C LYS A 76 -13.08 -10.02 -24.98
N GLN A 77 -11.95 -10.34 -25.61
CA GLN A 77 -11.82 -11.45 -26.58
C GLN A 77 -11.52 -12.81 -25.91
N LYS A 78 -11.79 -12.96 -24.63
CA LYS A 78 -11.63 -14.21 -23.86
C LYS A 78 -10.18 -14.72 -23.77
N LEU A 79 -9.19 -13.84 -23.79
CA LEU A 79 -7.77 -14.20 -23.71
C LEU A 79 -7.49 -15.18 -22.55
N VAL A 80 -7.99 -14.88 -21.34
CA VAL A 80 -7.79 -15.73 -20.16
C VAL A 80 -8.28 -17.17 -20.40
N SER A 81 -9.45 -17.34 -21.02
CA SER A 81 -10.00 -18.65 -21.33
C SER A 81 -9.14 -19.43 -22.34
N ILE A 82 -8.60 -18.75 -23.36
CA ILE A 82 -7.68 -19.38 -24.33
C ILE A 82 -6.41 -19.86 -23.62
N ILE A 83 -5.82 -19.02 -22.77
CA ILE A 83 -4.60 -19.38 -22.03
C ILE A 83 -4.85 -20.60 -21.13
N THR A 84 -5.88 -20.55 -20.29
CA THR A 84 -6.16 -21.61 -19.30
C THR A 84 -6.51 -22.94 -19.96
N THR A 85 -7.25 -22.94 -21.09
CA THR A 85 -7.71 -24.19 -21.72
C THR A 85 -6.71 -24.78 -22.71
N LYS A 86 -5.80 -23.98 -23.30
CA LYS A 86 -4.92 -24.41 -24.40
C LYS A 86 -3.45 -24.36 -24.04
N LEU A 87 -2.99 -23.26 -23.39
CA LEU A 87 -1.55 -23.01 -23.23
C LEU A 87 -0.98 -23.60 -21.95
N LEU A 88 -1.72 -23.65 -20.85
CA LEU A 88 -1.22 -24.25 -19.58
C LEU A 88 -0.94 -25.75 -19.70
N SER A 89 -1.52 -26.44 -20.69
CA SER A 89 -1.31 -27.87 -20.98
C SER A 89 -0.51 -28.09 -22.28
N ASP A 90 0.18 -27.06 -22.79
CA ASP A 90 0.96 -27.19 -24.02
C ASP A 90 2.13 -28.18 -23.85
N LYS A 91 2.49 -28.84 -24.94
CA LYS A 91 3.64 -29.77 -24.98
C LYS A 91 4.99 -29.03 -24.93
N ASN A 92 5.02 -27.77 -25.33
CA ASN A 92 6.20 -26.91 -25.27
C ASN A 92 6.27 -26.23 -23.90
N THR A 93 7.27 -26.59 -23.10
CA THR A 93 7.49 -26.05 -21.76
C THR A 93 7.65 -24.52 -21.74
N GLU A 94 8.31 -23.94 -22.75
CA GLU A 94 8.50 -22.49 -22.85
C GLU A 94 7.15 -21.76 -22.95
N ILE A 95 6.23 -22.27 -23.76
CA ILE A 95 4.88 -21.71 -23.89
C ILE A 95 4.12 -21.79 -22.56
N VAL A 96 4.25 -22.90 -21.83
CA VAL A 96 3.62 -23.06 -20.52
C VAL A 96 4.15 -22.02 -19.51
N VAL A 97 5.48 -21.84 -19.45
CA VAL A 97 6.13 -20.86 -18.57
C VAL A 97 5.66 -19.44 -18.88
N GLU A 98 5.68 -19.06 -20.16
CA GLU A 98 5.22 -17.74 -20.62
C GLU A 98 3.72 -17.54 -20.35
N ALA A 99 2.90 -18.58 -20.50
CA ALA A 99 1.46 -18.51 -20.23
C ALA A 99 1.17 -18.22 -18.74
N TYR A 100 1.87 -18.86 -17.81
CA TYR A 100 1.75 -18.53 -16.39
C TYR A 100 2.24 -17.10 -16.08
N GLY A 101 3.33 -16.66 -16.72
CA GLY A 101 3.83 -15.28 -16.61
C GLY A 101 2.80 -14.25 -17.08
N LEU A 102 2.14 -14.50 -18.21
CA LEU A 102 1.07 -13.61 -18.71
C LEU A 102 -0.14 -13.59 -17.77
N LEU A 103 -0.59 -14.73 -17.23
CA LEU A 103 -1.68 -14.77 -16.25
C LEU A 103 -1.34 -13.98 -14.99
N ARG A 104 -0.10 -14.13 -14.48
CA ARG A 104 0.41 -13.34 -13.35
C ARG A 104 0.30 -11.84 -13.65
N ASN A 105 0.81 -11.38 -14.79
CA ASN A 105 0.79 -9.98 -15.17
C ASN A 105 -0.65 -9.45 -15.32
N LEU A 106 -1.56 -10.23 -15.89
CA LEU A 106 -2.97 -9.87 -16.00
C LEU A 106 -3.65 -9.73 -14.63
N CYS A 107 -3.32 -10.60 -13.65
CA CYS A 107 -3.81 -10.47 -12.28
C CYS A 107 -3.27 -9.22 -11.58
N LEU A 108 -1.99 -8.91 -11.75
CA LEU A 108 -1.37 -7.72 -11.15
C LEU A 108 -1.98 -6.42 -11.67
N GLU A 109 -2.26 -6.36 -12.97
CA GLU A 109 -2.74 -5.15 -13.64
C GLU A 109 -4.27 -4.92 -13.54
N GLU A 110 -5.06 -5.98 -13.59
CA GLU A 110 -6.54 -5.89 -13.56
C GLU A 110 -7.15 -6.30 -12.21
N GLY A 111 -6.32 -6.84 -11.30
CA GLY A 111 -6.69 -7.14 -9.92
C GLY A 111 -7.88 -8.09 -9.79
N TYR A 112 -8.94 -7.63 -9.12
CA TYR A 112 -10.10 -8.42 -8.72
C TYR A 112 -10.76 -9.20 -9.86
N ASP A 113 -11.03 -8.55 -10.99
CA ASP A 113 -11.83 -9.17 -12.05
C ASP A 113 -11.16 -10.41 -12.66
N VAL A 114 -9.85 -10.32 -12.92
CA VAL A 114 -9.08 -11.43 -13.50
C VAL A 114 -8.81 -12.50 -12.44
N SER A 115 -8.45 -12.10 -11.22
CA SER A 115 -8.14 -13.04 -10.13
C SER A 115 -9.37 -13.90 -9.76
N VAL A 116 -10.54 -13.28 -9.61
CA VAL A 116 -11.80 -14.01 -9.32
C VAL A 116 -12.24 -14.87 -10.50
N HIS A 117 -12.05 -14.41 -11.75
CA HIS A 117 -12.35 -15.22 -12.93
C HIS A 117 -11.48 -16.48 -13.00
N LEU A 118 -10.16 -16.34 -12.78
CA LEU A 118 -9.24 -17.49 -12.75
C LEU A 118 -9.57 -18.45 -11.61
N TRP A 119 -9.86 -17.92 -10.42
CA TRP A 119 -10.20 -18.72 -9.25
C TRP A 119 -11.46 -19.56 -9.50
N ARG A 120 -12.51 -18.95 -10.05
CA ARG A 120 -13.76 -19.65 -10.45
C ARG A 120 -13.55 -20.66 -11.58
N SER A 121 -12.51 -20.46 -12.39
CA SER A 121 -12.10 -21.41 -13.44
C SER A 121 -11.14 -22.48 -12.94
N GLU A 122 -11.07 -22.67 -11.61
CA GLU A 122 -10.29 -23.73 -10.94
C GLU A 122 -8.77 -23.67 -11.27
N ILE A 123 -8.21 -22.48 -11.45
CA ILE A 123 -6.78 -22.31 -11.75
C ILE A 123 -5.87 -22.97 -10.71
N TRP A 124 -6.33 -23.13 -9.47
CA TRP A 124 -5.58 -23.79 -8.40
C TRP A 124 -5.20 -25.23 -8.76
N ILE A 125 -6.03 -25.97 -9.49
CA ILE A 125 -5.74 -27.34 -9.96
C ILE A 125 -4.51 -27.32 -10.86
N SER A 126 -4.42 -26.34 -11.78
CA SER A 126 -3.27 -26.17 -12.68
C SER A 126 -2.00 -25.75 -11.92
N ILE A 127 -2.15 -24.88 -10.91
CA ILE A 127 -1.03 -24.47 -10.04
C ILE A 127 -0.50 -25.67 -9.25
N LEU A 128 -1.38 -26.49 -8.67
CA LEU A 128 -1.00 -27.67 -7.91
C LEU A 128 -0.29 -28.71 -8.79
N ASP A 129 -0.76 -28.94 -10.01
CA ASP A 129 -0.06 -29.78 -11.00
C ASP A 129 1.33 -29.22 -11.33
N GLY A 130 1.44 -27.88 -11.46
CA GLY A 130 2.70 -27.18 -11.63
C GLY A 130 3.66 -27.39 -10.46
N PHE A 131 3.19 -27.30 -9.22
CA PHE A 131 3.97 -27.56 -8.01
C PHE A 131 4.49 -29.01 -7.95
N ASN A 132 3.67 -29.99 -8.32
CA ASN A 132 4.08 -31.38 -8.38
C ASN A 132 5.17 -31.61 -9.44
N LYS A 133 5.03 -31.04 -10.63
CA LYS A 133 6.05 -31.10 -11.70
C LYS A 133 7.36 -30.45 -11.28
N LEU A 134 7.28 -29.30 -10.59
CA LEU A 134 8.44 -28.62 -10.04
C LEU A 134 9.20 -29.50 -9.03
N LYS A 135 8.46 -30.10 -8.08
CA LYS A 135 9.01 -31.00 -7.06
C LYS A 135 9.75 -32.20 -7.66
N GLU A 136 9.15 -32.85 -8.66
CA GLU A 136 9.79 -33.96 -9.38
C GLU A 136 11.06 -33.51 -10.12
N SER A 137 11.01 -32.38 -10.80
CA SER A 137 12.14 -31.83 -11.55
C SER A 137 13.30 -31.42 -10.64
N LEU A 138 13.02 -30.83 -9.46
CA LEU A 138 14.03 -30.51 -8.45
C LEU A 138 14.73 -31.74 -7.90
N LYS A 139 13.99 -32.85 -7.67
CA LYS A 139 14.60 -34.13 -7.27
C LYS A 139 15.60 -34.65 -8.30
N VAL A 140 15.24 -34.60 -9.59
CA VAL A 140 16.13 -35.01 -10.70
C VAL A 140 17.37 -34.11 -10.77
N LEU A 141 17.21 -32.80 -10.63
CA LEU A 141 18.34 -31.85 -10.61
C LEU A 141 19.29 -32.10 -9.44
N SER A 142 18.75 -32.37 -8.25
CA SER A 142 19.56 -32.66 -7.05
C SER A 142 20.33 -33.96 -7.21
N ALA A 143 19.73 -35.00 -7.78
CA ALA A 143 20.37 -36.28 -8.04
C ALA A 143 21.51 -36.17 -9.08
N THR A 144 21.34 -35.36 -10.12
CA THR A 144 22.36 -35.12 -11.17
C THR A 144 23.51 -34.24 -10.68
N SER A 145 23.29 -33.35 -9.75
CA SER A 145 24.33 -32.50 -9.16
C SER A 145 25.33 -33.28 -8.31
N ASN A 146 24.92 -34.42 -7.75
CA ASN A 146 25.76 -35.27 -6.90
C ASN A 146 26.61 -36.28 -7.70
N ASN A 147 26.39 -36.42 -9.00
CA ASN A 147 27.17 -37.32 -9.87
C ASN A 147 28.27 -36.55 -10.64
N GLU A 148 29.49 -36.55 -10.13
CA GLU A 148 30.65 -35.87 -10.73
C GLU A 148 30.98 -36.31 -12.18
N ASN A 149 30.45 -37.45 -12.65
CA ASN A 149 30.70 -38.01 -13.97
C ASN A 149 29.85 -37.46 -15.08
N ILE A 150 28.87 -36.55 -14.81
CA ILE A 150 27.97 -35.97 -15.82
C ILE A 150 28.25 -34.46 -15.93
N LYS A 151 29.51 -34.05 -15.90
CA LYS A 151 29.91 -32.65 -16.20
C LYS A 151 29.92 -32.32 -17.70
N LYS A 152 28.91 -32.71 -18.46
CA LYS A 152 28.61 -32.07 -19.73
C LYS A 152 27.50 -31.02 -19.48
N ASN A 153 27.94 -29.81 -19.07
CA ASN A 153 27.13 -28.60 -19.13
C ASN A 153 26.78 -28.29 -20.60
N THR A 154 25.88 -29.06 -21.19
CA THR A 154 25.33 -28.74 -22.50
C THR A 154 24.45 -27.49 -22.38
N ALA A 155 24.45 -26.65 -23.39
CA ALA A 155 23.58 -25.45 -23.44
C ALA A 155 22.11 -25.80 -23.13
N GLN A 156 21.68 -26.99 -23.54
CA GLN A 156 20.35 -27.53 -23.30
C GLN A 156 20.04 -27.76 -21.79
N ASN A 157 21.01 -28.22 -20.99
CA ASN A 157 20.81 -28.39 -19.54
C ASN A 157 20.71 -27.06 -18.81
N LYS A 158 21.45 -26.03 -19.26
CA LYS A 158 21.33 -24.68 -18.71
C LYS A 158 19.98 -24.06 -19.02
N GLU A 159 19.49 -24.23 -20.24
CA GLU A 159 18.19 -23.72 -20.67
C GLU A 159 17.03 -24.41 -19.92
N SER A 160 17.06 -25.75 -19.81
CA SER A 160 16.06 -26.49 -19.06
C SER A 160 16.03 -26.08 -17.58
N LYS A 161 17.19 -25.81 -16.97
CA LYS A 161 17.29 -25.33 -15.60
C LYS A 161 16.72 -23.90 -15.48
N ARG A 162 16.99 -23.02 -16.41
CA ARG A 162 16.44 -21.66 -16.47
C ARG A 162 14.92 -21.72 -16.55
N LEU A 163 14.37 -22.45 -17.51
CA LEU A 163 12.93 -22.61 -17.67
C LEU A 163 12.22 -23.17 -16.43
N LEU A 164 12.88 -24.10 -15.70
CA LEU A 164 12.33 -24.62 -14.45
C LEU A 164 12.22 -23.57 -13.37
N PHE A 165 13.24 -22.72 -13.23
CA PHE A 165 13.21 -21.65 -12.24
C PHE A 165 12.28 -20.51 -12.64
N ASP A 166 12.21 -20.14 -13.92
CA ASP A 166 11.23 -19.18 -14.44
C ASP A 166 9.78 -19.70 -14.22
N PHE A 167 9.58 -21.01 -14.36
CA PHE A 167 8.30 -21.65 -14.05
C PHE A 167 7.92 -21.54 -12.58
N ALA A 168 8.87 -21.84 -11.68
CA ALA A 168 8.65 -21.72 -10.23
C ALA A 168 8.33 -20.27 -9.82
N GLU A 169 9.08 -19.30 -10.36
CA GLU A 169 8.85 -17.86 -10.16
C GLU A 169 7.42 -17.48 -10.58
N ASN A 170 7.02 -17.84 -11.80
CA ASN A 170 5.71 -17.49 -12.31
C ASN A 170 4.56 -18.15 -11.54
N LEU A 171 4.73 -19.38 -11.08
CA LEU A 171 3.72 -20.06 -10.24
C LEU A 171 3.54 -19.38 -8.89
N LEU A 172 4.63 -19.11 -8.18
CA LEU A 172 4.58 -18.46 -6.86
C LEU A 172 4.05 -17.02 -6.97
N SER A 173 4.54 -16.26 -7.94
CA SER A 173 4.05 -14.90 -8.18
C SER A 173 2.58 -14.87 -8.61
N LEU A 174 2.08 -15.88 -9.35
CA LEU A 174 0.66 -15.97 -9.68
C LEU A 174 -0.19 -16.21 -8.43
N VAL A 175 0.28 -17.04 -7.49
CA VAL A 175 -0.43 -17.24 -6.21
C VAL A 175 -0.57 -15.93 -5.45
N VAL A 176 0.53 -15.17 -5.32
CA VAL A 176 0.50 -13.84 -4.69
C VAL A 176 -0.47 -12.91 -5.41
N ALA A 177 -0.39 -12.84 -6.73
CA ALA A 177 -1.26 -11.96 -7.53
C ALA A 177 -2.76 -12.31 -7.40
N LEU A 178 -3.09 -13.60 -7.32
CA LEU A 178 -4.47 -14.06 -7.07
C LEU A 178 -4.98 -13.65 -5.69
N CYS A 179 -4.17 -13.85 -4.65
CA CYS A 179 -4.50 -13.48 -3.27
C CYS A 179 -4.64 -11.97 -3.12
N ASN A 180 -3.74 -11.20 -3.76
CA ASN A 180 -3.79 -9.75 -3.77
C ASN A 180 -4.99 -9.19 -4.56
N GLY A 181 -5.53 -9.94 -5.48
CA GLY A 181 -6.74 -9.56 -6.22
C GLY A 181 -8.04 -9.72 -5.42
N SER A 182 -8.09 -10.54 -4.36
CA SER A 182 -9.33 -10.79 -3.62
C SER A 182 -9.09 -11.34 -2.21
N ASP A 183 -9.67 -10.67 -1.21
CA ASP A 183 -9.61 -11.11 0.20
C ASP A 183 -10.19 -12.51 0.40
N ASN A 184 -11.24 -12.85 -0.33
CA ASN A 184 -11.85 -14.19 -0.26
C ASN A 184 -10.89 -15.28 -0.75
N ILE A 185 -10.09 -15.01 -1.80
CA ILE A 185 -9.07 -15.93 -2.30
C ILE A 185 -7.97 -16.08 -1.26
N LEU A 186 -7.49 -14.98 -0.71
CA LEU A 186 -6.48 -14.97 0.35
C LEU A 186 -6.96 -15.81 1.56
N GLU A 187 -8.15 -15.55 2.07
CA GLU A 187 -8.71 -16.30 3.20
C GLU A 187 -8.84 -17.80 2.89
N GLU A 188 -9.25 -18.16 1.66
CA GLU A 188 -9.37 -19.57 1.27
C GLU A 188 -8.00 -20.25 1.17
N VAL A 189 -6.96 -19.54 0.69
CA VAL A 189 -5.59 -20.07 0.63
C VAL A 189 -5.01 -20.24 2.03
N LEU A 190 -5.20 -19.27 2.91
CA LEU A 190 -4.64 -19.29 4.26
C LEU A 190 -5.29 -20.33 5.19
N LYS A 191 -6.58 -20.63 5.00
CA LYS A 191 -7.34 -21.54 5.88
C LYS A 191 -7.40 -23.00 5.38
N SER A 192 -6.63 -23.38 4.38
CA SER A 192 -6.74 -24.67 3.73
C SER A 192 -5.38 -25.37 3.55
N ASP A 193 -5.42 -26.64 3.13
CA ASP A 193 -4.27 -27.42 2.70
C ASP A 193 -3.45 -26.80 1.55
N LYS A 194 -3.98 -25.72 0.94
CA LYS A 194 -3.27 -24.96 -0.10
C LYS A 194 -2.02 -24.29 0.45
N LEU A 195 -2.10 -23.76 1.67
CA LEU A 195 -0.95 -23.13 2.34
C LEU A 195 0.17 -24.16 2.58
N ASP A 196 -0.17 -25.39 3.00
CA ASP A 196 0.81 -26.45 3.17
C ASP A 196 1.54 -26.76 1.87
N LYS A 197 0.85 -26.74 0.73
CA LYS A 197 1.46 -26.94 -0.59
C LYS A 197 2.42 -25.82 -0.99
N ILE A 198 2.09 -24.60 -0.64
CA ILE A 198 3.01 -23.45 -0.82
C ILE A 198 4.26 -23.64 0.04
N PHE A 199 4.10 -24.00 1.32
CA PHE A 199 5.24 -24.27 2.22
C PHE A 199 6.12 -25.43 1.74
N GLU A 200 5.52 -26.52 1.24
CA GLU A 200 6.27 -27.64 0.64
C GLU A 200 7.17 -27.14 -0.50
N VAL A 201 6.62 -26.34 -1.43
CA VAL A 201 7.37 -25.83 -2.60
C VAL A 201 8.47 -24.88 -2.17
N ILE A 202 8.19 -23.95 -1.26
CA ILE A 202 9.20 -23.01 -0.74
C ILE A 202 10.33 -23.80 -0.05
N THR A 203 9.99 -24.80 0.77
CA THR A 203 10.97 -25.65 1.46
C THR A 203 11.81 -26.43 0.46
N ASP A 204 11.23 -27.05 -0.57
CA ASP A 204 11.95 -27.79 -1.59
C ASP A 204 12.94 -26.87 -2.36
N LEU A 205 12.54 -25.65 -2.70
CA LEU A 205 13.37 -24.66 -3.36
C LEU A 205 14.53 -24.20 -2.47
N LEU A 206 14.26 -23.82 -1.23
CA LEU A 206 15.29 -23.38 -0.29
C LEU A 206 16.27 -24.51 0.07
N THR A 207 15.79 -25.75 0.19
CA THR A 207 16.62 -26.94 0.45
C THR A 207 17.52 -27.28 -0.75
N TYR A 208 17.09 -26.97 -1.98
CA TYR A 208 17.95 -27.08 -3.17
C TYR A 208 19.22 -26.22 -3.02
N GLY A 209 19.13 -25.12 -2.30
CA GLY A 209 20.21 -24.23 -1.88
C GLY A 209 20.00 -22.79 -2.35
N VAL A 210 19.95 -21.87 -1.40
CA VAL A 210 19.71 -20.42 -1.63
C VAL A 210 20.70 -19.86 -2.67
N ASP A 211 21.98 -20.21 -2.57
CA ASP A 211 23.04 -19.76 -3.49
C ASP A 211 22.91 -20.31 -4.92
N LYS A 212 22.07 -21.32 -5.12
CA LYS A 212 21.84 -21.94 -6.43
C LYS A 212 20.58 -21.44 -7.13
N LEU A 213 19.75 -20.70 -6.41
CA LEU A 213 18.54 -20.09 -6.96
C LEU A 213 18.88 -18.80 -7.72
N PRO A 214 18.21 -18.52 -8.85
CA PRO A 214 18.27 -17.20 -9.46
C PRO A 214 17.71 -16.15 -8.50
N ILE A 215 18.24 -14.93 -8.56
CA ILE A 215 17.83 -13.82 -7.70
C ILE A 215 16.32 -13.54 -7.78
N ASN A 216 15.75 -13.57 -8.98
CA ASN A 216 14.32 -13.31 -9.16
C ASN A 216 13.46 -14.33 -8.42
N LEU A 217 13.78 -15.62 -8.55
CA LEU A 217 13.03 -16.66 -7.83
C LEU A 217 13.24 -16.55 -6.32
N PHE A 218 14.43 -16.22 -5.85
CA PHE A 218 14.68 -16.02 -4.43
C PHE A 218 13.90 -14.82 -3.88
N ASN A 219 13.89 -13.69 -4.60
CA ASN A 219 13.07 -12.54 -4.26
C ASN A 219 11.57 -12.88 -4.29
N THR A 220 11.11 -13.70 -5.23
CA THR A 220 9.71 -14.17 -5.27
C THR A 220 9.37 -14.99 -4.03
N ILE A 221 10.25 -15.87 -3.56
CA ILE A 221 10.05 -16.61 -2.31
C ILE A 221 9.92 -15.65 -1.13
N LEU A 222 10.81 -14.66 -1.03
CA LEU A 222 10.74 -13.65 0.02
C LEU A 222 9.47 -12.79 -0.10
N ASP A 223 9.07 -12.42 -1.31
CA ASP A 223 7.84 -11.63 -1.57
C ASP A 223 6.58 -12.38 -1.12
N VAL A 224 6.48 -13.70 -1.38
CA VAL A 224 5.39 -14.54 -0.87
C VAL A 224 5.33 -14.50 0.66
N ILE A 225 6.49 -14.69 1.32
CA ILE A 225 6.54 -14.71 2.78
C ILE A 225 6.20 -13.32 3.33
N TYR A 226 6.75 -12.26 2.75
CA TYR A 226 6.50 -10.87 3.15
C TYR A 226 5.02 -10.49 3.01
N ASP A 227 4.46 -10.72 1.82
CA ASP A 227 3.09 -10.32 1.49
C ASP A 227 2.07 -11.01 2.42
N PHE A 228 2.18 -12.33 2.56
CA PHE A 228 1.27 -13.08 3.42
C PHE A 228 1.47 -12.80 4.92
N SER A 229 2.70 -12.57 5.39
CA SER A 229 2.96 -12.20 6.78
C SER A 229 2.45 -10.79 7.12
N THR A 230 2.39 -9.90 6.15
CA THR A 230 1.83 -8.56 6.32
C THR A 230 0.31 -8.60 6.45
N GLU A 231 -0.34 -9.53 5.78
CA GLU A 231 -1.81 -9.62 5.71
C GLU A 231 -2.42 -10.50 6.81
N SER A 232 -1.68 -11.50 7.33
CA SER A 232 -2.28 -12.51 8.21
C SER A 232 -1.34 -12.94 9.34
N PHE A 233 -1.86 -12.84 10.56
CA PHE A 233 -1.20 -13.40 11.73
C PHE A 233 -1.22 -14.92 11.72
N GLU A 234 -2.30 -15.53 11.23
CA GLU A 234 -2.43 -16.98 11.08
C GLU A 234 -1.33 -17.54 10.16
N PHE A 235 -0.93 -16.77 9.12
CA PHE A 235 0.20 -17.15 8.27
C PHE A 235 1.51 -17.16 9.06
N ILE A 236 1.75 -16.13 9.91
CA ILE A 236 2.95 -16.07 10.76
C ILE A 236 3.02 -17.27 11.69
N GLU A 237 1.90 -17.65 12.33
CA GLU A 237 1.83 -18.84 13.18
C GLU A 237 2.08 -20.12 12.39
N ALA A 238 1.45 -20.28 11.23
CA ALA A 238 1.58 -21.45 10.39
C ALA A 238 3.00 -21.66 9.89
N ILE A 239 3.65 -20.65 9.33
CA ILE A 239 5.04 -20.75 8.83
C ILE A 239 6.04 -20.97 9.97
N SER A 240 5.78 -20.40 11.16
CA SER A 240 6.60 -20.60 12.35
C SER A 240 6.52 -22.03 12.89
N SER A 241 5.44 -22.75 12.60
CA SER A 241 5.30 -24.17 12.96
C SER A 241 6.14 -25.12 12.09
N VAL A 242 6.59 -24.65 10.92
CA VAL A 242 7.48 -25.41 10.01
C VAL A 242 8.93 -25.14 10.39
N GLU A 243 9.57 -26.07 11.12
CA GLU A 243 10.91 -25.93 11.71
C GLU A 243 11.96 -25.38 10.72
N TYR A 244 11.97 -25.89 9.48
CA TYR A 244 12.91 -25.44 8.47
C TYR A 244 12.69 -23.98 8.06
N LEU A 245 11.44 -23.58 7.83
CA LEU A 245 11.09 -22.21 7.43
C LEU A 245 11.29 -21.22 8.59
N ALA A 246 10.95 -21.63 9.81
CA ALA A 246 11.22 -20.83 11.01
C ALA A 246 12.73 -20.56 11.17
N SER A 247 13.58 -21.59 11.02
CA SER A 247 15.04 -21.45 11.02
C SER A 247 15.54 -20.54 9.90
N PHE A 248 15.00 -20.67 8.69
CA PHE A 248 15.36 -19.81 7.56
C PHE A 248 15.06 -18.34 7.86
N ILE A 249 13.86 -18.03 8.38
CA ILE A 249 13.45 -16.65 8.71
C ILE A 249 14.41 -16.05 9.74
N GLN A 250 14.86 -16.79 10.74
CA GLN A 250 15.83 -16.33 11.72
C GLN A 250 17.19 -15.95 11.11
N THR A 251 17.54 -16.47 9.94
CA THR A 251 18.79 -16.13 9.24
C THR A 251 18.71 -14.84 8.45
N LEU A 252 17.49 -14.36 8.09
CA LEU A 252 17.28 -13.23 7.20
C LEU A 252 17.96 -11.92 7.64
N PRO A 253 17.95 -11.53 8.93
CA PRO A 253 18.61 -10.29 9.36
C PRO A 253 20.12 -10.25 9.11
N ASN A 254 20.74 -11.42 9.02
CA ASN A 254 22.17 -11.61 8.82
C ASN A 254 22.52 -12.09 7.41
N LEU A 255 21.58 -12.07 6.50
CA LEU A 255 21.82 -12.45 5.11
C LEU A 255 22.88 -11.51 4.51
N LYS A 256 24.07 -12.04 4.25
CA LYS A 256 25.19 -11.22 3.75
C LYS A 256 25.09 -11.05 2.24
N ARG A 257 25.31 -9.82 1.77
CA ARG A 257 25.63 -9.57 0.37
C ARG A 257 26.88 -10.36 -0.01
N SER A 258 26.74 -11.36 -0.86
CA SER A 258 27.87 -11.98 -1.53
C SER A 258 28.03 -11.31 -2.88
N THR A 259 29.23 -10.83 -3.21
CA THR A 259 29.55 -10.25 -4.54
C THR A 259 29.42 -11.28 -5.66
N GLU A 260 29.39 -12.55 -5.33
CA GLU A 260 29.20 -13.67 -6.26
C GLU A 260 27.74 -14.14 -6.35
N ASN A 261 26.91 -13.80 -5.35
CA ASN A 261 25.52 -14.17 -5.27
C ASN A 261 24.66 -12.92 -5.47
N ASN A 262 23.94 -12.91 -6.48
CA ASN A 262 22.83 -12.09 -6.93
C ASN A 262 21.92 -11.48 -5.83
N TYR A 263 22.46 -10.87 -4.80
CA TYR A 263 21.75 -10.16 -3.76
C TYR A 263 21.55 -8.71 -4.21
N ASN A 264 20.35 -8.22 -4.19
CA ASN A 264 20.04 -6.88 -4.64
C ASN A 264 19.22 -6.09 -3.59
N GLU A 265 18.87 -4.86 -3.93
CA GLU A 265 18.11 -3.95 -3.09
C GLU A 265 16.77 -4.56 -2.64
N LEU A 266 16.08 -5.25 -3.55
CA LEU A 266 14.80 -5.91 -3.24
C LEU A 266 14.97 -7.04 -2.24
N THR A 267 16.05 -7.81 -2.34
CA THR A 267 16.36 -8.88 -1.37
C THR A 267 16.49 -8.31 0.04
N GLU A 268 17.26 -7.20 0.20
CA GLU A 268 17.46 -6.57 1.50
C GLU A 268 16.15 -6.09 2.12
N VAL A 269 15.37 -5.32 1.38
CA VAL A 269 14.13 -4.75 1.94
C VAL A 269 13.09 -5.83 2.26
N LEU A 270 12.98 -6.88 1.44
CA LEU A 270 12.11 -8.02 1.73
C LEU A 270 12.57 -8.77 2.98
N ALA A 271 13.87 -9.05 3.11
CA ALA A 271 14.42 -9.73 4.28
C ALA A 271 14.18 -8.94 5.57
N GLN A 272 14.43 -7.62 5.56
CA GLN A 272 14.17 -6.76 6.71
C GLN A 272 12.67 -6.63 6.98
N GLY A 273 11.85 -6.59 5.93
CA GLY A 273 10.39 -6.55 6.05
C GLY A 273 9.80 -7.78 6.70
N ILE A 274 10.23 -8.97 6.28
CA ILE A 274 9.84 -10.24 6.92
C ILE A 274 10.27 -10.22 8.38
N TYR A 275 11.53 -9.90 8.65
CA TYR A 275 12.04 -9.85 10.02
C TYR A 275 11.22 -8.93 10.92
N LEU A 276 10.84 -7.75 10.43
CA LEU A 276 9.98 -6.81 11.15
C LEU A 276 8.61 -7.41 11.49
N GLN A 277 7.98 -8.14 10.56
CA GLN A 277 6.67 -8.75 10.80
C GLN A 277 6.72 -9.82 11.91
N PHE A 278 7.83 -10.55 12.00
CA PHE A 278 8.02 -11.58 13.03
C PHE A 278 8.45 -11.03 14.39
N LEU A 279 9.05 -9.84 14.44
CA LEU A 279 9.35 -9.16 15.71
C LEU A 279 8.14 -8.44 16.30
N ASP A 280 7.29 -7.87 15.47
CA ASP A 280 6.13 -7.05 15.86
C ASP A 280 6.48 -6.05 17.00
N LEU A 281 5.73 -6.01 18.08
CA LEU A 281 5.96 -5.11 19.23
C LEU A 281 7.19 -5.50 20.08
N GLU A 282 7.75 -6.69 19.92
CA GLU A 282 8.95 -7.11 20.64
C GLU A 282 10.24 -6.46 20.10
N ILE A 283 10.16 -5.80 18.94
CA ILE A 283 11.31 -5.08 18.35
C ILE A 283 11.95 -4.12 19.37
N THR A 284 13.28 -4.14 19.51
CA THR A 284 13.99 -3.15 20.34
C THR A 284 14.20 -1.84 19.56
N TYR A 285 14.50 -0.75 20.27
CA TYR A 285 14.82 0.54 19.64
C TYR A 285 16.06 0.46 18.76
N GLU A 286 17.07 -0.35 19.17
CA GLU A 286 18.29 -0.60 18.41
C GLU A 286 17.99 -1.37 17.12
N GLN A 287 17.16 -2.42 17.19
CA GLN A 287 16.73 -3.17 16.01
C GLN A 287 15.95 -2.30 15.03
N ALA A 288 15.03 -1.47 15.53
CA ALA A 288 14.28 -0.53 14.70
C ALA A 288 15.23 0.43 13.95
N ASN A 289 16.21 0.99 14.66
CA ASN A 289 17.22 1.86 14.08
C ASN A 289 18.05 1.13 13.02
N GLU A 290 18.49 -0.09 13.31
CA GLU A 290 19.27 -0.92 12.38
C GLU A 290 18.49 -1.24 11.10
N ILE A 291 17.21 -1.62 11.23
CA ILE A 291 16.35 -1.90 10.06
C ILE A 291 16.20 -0.65 9.19
N ILE A 292 15.92 0.52 9.77
CA ILE A 292 15.82 1.79 9.02
C ILE A 292 17.10 2.03 8.22
N HIS A 293 18.27 1.92 8.87
CA HIS A 293 19.56 2.17 8.21
C HIS A 293 19.87 1.16 7.09
N LYS A 294 19.58 -0.13 7.29
CA LYS A 294 19.77 -1.17 6.26
C LYS A 294 18.87 -0.94 5.05
N VAL A 295 17.59 -0.69 5.31
CA VAL A 295 16.59 -0.46 4.26
C VAL A 295 16.93 0.80 3.46
N CYS A 296 17.19 1.91 4.12
CA CYS A 296 17.57 3.16 3.44
C CYS A 296 18.92 3.02 2.72
N GLY A 297 19.90 2.34 3.33
CA GLY A 297 21.21 2.09 2.70
C GLY A 297 21.10 1.28 1.43
N SER A 298 20.14 0.34 1.35
CA SER A 298 19.96 -0.48 0.14
C SER A 298 19.39 0.30 -1.05
N ILE A 299 18.57 1.32 -0.79
CA ILE A 299 17.93 2.13 -1.85
C ILE A 299 18.70 3.41 -2.18
N ASN A 300 19.68 3.80 -1.37
CA ASN A 300 20.39 5.07 -1.51
C ASN A 300 21.11 5.23 -2.85
N ASP A 301 21.60 4.13 -3.41
CA ASP A 301 22.35 4.13 -4.67
C ASP A 301 21.46 4.07 -5.91
N ILE A 302 20.13 4.03 -5.75
CA ILE A 302 19.19 4.00 -6.86
C ILE A 302 19.05 5.38 -7.49
N ASN A 303 19.41 5.49 -8.76
CA ASN A 303 19.23 6.72 -9.54
C ASN A 303 17.76 6.86 -9.97
N LEU A 304 17.01 7.77 -9.33
CA LEU A 304 15.57 7.97 -9.59
C LEU A 304 15.28 8.41 -11.03
N LYS A 305 16.15 9.24 -11.65
CA LYS A 305 15.96 9.70 -13.04
C LYS A 305 16.15 8.58 -14.05
N GLU A 306 17.14 7.73 -13.82
CA GLU A 306 17.37 6.54 -14.64
C GLU A 306 16.22 5.53 -14.49
N LEU A 307 15.73 5.37 -13.25
CA LEU A 307 14.59 4.52 -12.93
C LEU A 307 13.33 4.96 -13.70
N GLU A 308 12.99 6.24 -13.66
CA GLU A 308 11.86 6.81 -14.38
C GLU A 308 12.01 6.65 -15.90
N HIS A 309 13.21 6.89 -16.42
CA HIS A 309 13.51 6.70 -17.84
C HIS A 309 13.34 5.24 -18.26
N ASP A 310 13.88 4.28 -17.52
CA ASP A 310 13.81 2.86 -17.85
C ASP A 310 12.40 2.28 -17.74
N LEU A 311 11.55 2.84 -16.87
CA LEU A 311 10.13 2.48 -16.78
C LEU A 311 9.31 3.01 -17.97
N SER A 312 9.70 4.15 -18.56
CA SER A 312 8.96 4.84 -19.62
C SER A 312 9.52 4.58 -21.04
N SER A 313 10.72 4.03 -21.17
CA SER A 313 11.52 4.00 -22.40
C SER A 313 10.85 3.30 -23.60
N ILE A 314 10.04 2.26 -23.39
CA ILE A 314 9.37 1.52 -24.50
C ILE A 314 8.32 2.39 -25.19
N ALA A 315 7.61 3.22 -24.44
CA ALA A 315 6.53 4.06 -24.98
C ALA A 315 7.06 5.28 -25.76
N GLN A 316 8.33 5.63 -25.61
CA GLN A 316 8.94 6.84 -26.17
C GLN A 316 9.85 6.57 -27.38
N ASP A 317 10.15 5.30 -27.69
CA ASP A 317 11.08 4.98 -28.81
C ASP A 317 10.36 4.93 -30.16
N GLU A 318 10.38 6.07 -30.88
CA GLU A 318 9.86 6.20 -32.24
C GLU A 318 10.64 5.33 -33.26
N ASP A 319 11.88 4.91 -32.92
CA ASP A 319 12.72 4.08 -33.78
C ASP A 319 12.22 2.62 -33.89
N ILE A 320 11.47 2.13 -32.90
CA ILE A 320 10.88 0.77 -32.95
C ILE A 320 9.93 0.63 -34.14
N ALA A 321 9.24 1.68 -34.55
CA ALA A 321 8.32 1.67 -35.67
C ALA A 321 9.03 1.64 -37.03
N ASN A 322 10.32 2.03 -37.11
CA ASN A 322 11.06 2.26 -38.33
C ASN A 322 12.23 1.28 -38.59
N THR A 323 12.50 0.34 -37.67
CA THR A 323 13.67 -0.56 -37.73
C THR A 323 13.31 -1.92 -38.38
N ALA A 324 14.30 -2.62 -38.94
CA ALA A 324 14.13 -3.96 -39.50
C ALA A 324 13.72 -5.01 -38.44
N ASN A 325 12.83 -5.93 -38.77
CA ASN A 325 12.19 -6.88 -37.84
C ASN A 325 13.14 -7.66 -36.89
N THR A 326 14.39 -7.93 -37.31
CA THR A 326 15.38 -8.65 -36.47
C THR A 326 16.01 -7.76 -35.39
N GLU A 327 16.21 -6.48 -35.67
CA GLU A 327 16.75 -5.52 -34.70
C GLU A 327 15.69 -5.07 -33.69
N VAL A 328 14.43 -5.01 -34.14
CA VAL A 328 13.28 -4.71 -33.27
C VAL A 328 13.16 -5.74 -32.14
N ALA A 329 13.25 -7.03 -32.45
CA ALA A 329 13.15 -8.09 -31.45
C ALA A 329 14.28 -8.02 -30.39
N ALA A 330 15.51 -7.67 -30.82
CA ALA A 330 16.63 -7.49 -29.89
C ALA A 330 16.45 -6.27 -28.97
N LYS A 331 16.00 -5.14 -29.52
CA LYS A 331 15.67 -3.92 -28.78
C LYS A 331 14.55 -4.17 -27.78
N ILE A 332 13.46 -4.79 -28.18
CA ILE A 332 12.35 -5.14 -27.28
C ILE A 332 12.85 -5.99 -26.11
N LYS A 333 13.68 -7.00 -26.37
CA LYS A 333 14.25 -7.85 -25.31
C LYS A 333 15.14 -7.06 -24.34
N GLU A 334 15.92 -6.11 -24.85
CA GLU A 334 16.75 -5.23 -24.00
C GLU A 334 15.88 -4.32 -23.13
N TYR A 335 14.86 -3.67 -23.70
CA TYR A 335 13.93 -2.82 -22.97
C TYR A 335 13.16 -3.61 -21.90
N THR A 336 12.66 -4.79 -22.23
CA THR A 336 11.96 -5.66 -21.26
C THR A 336 12.87 -6.02 -20.08
N LYS A 337 14.17 -6.29 -20.35
CA LYS A 337 15.14 -6.57 -19.28
C LYS A 337 15.40 -5.33 -18.40
N LYS A 338 15.62 -4.16 -19.01
CA LYS A 338 15.83 -2.90 -18.27
C LYS A 338 14.61 -2.56 -17.41
N ARG A 339 13.43 -2.68 -17.98
CA ARG A 339 12.17 -2.43 -17.27
C ARG A 339 11.95 -3.40 -16.11
N ALA A 340 12.29 -4.68 -16.26
CA ALA A 340 12.20 -5.65 -15.17
C ALA A 340 13.14 -5.28 -13.99
N ILE A 341 14.36 -4.84 -14.28
CA ILE A 341 15.30 -4.35 -13.27
C ILE A 341 14.76 -3.06 -12.63
N ALA A 342 14.25 -2.13 -13.43
CA ALA A 342 13.66 -0.89 -12.95
C ALA A 342 12.44 -1.16 -12.04
N SER A 343 11.58 -2.11 -12.42
CA SER A 343 10.42 -2.51 -11.60
C SER A 343 10.84 -3.11 -10.26
N MET A 344 11.92 -3.91 -10.20
CA MET A 344 12.45 -4.43 -8.93
C MET A 344 12.99 -3.30 -8.04
N LYS A 345 13.70 -2.32 -8.61
CA LYS A 345 14.18 -1.14 -7.88
C LYS A 345 13.04 -0.28 -7.38
N LEU A 346 12.01 -0.05 -8.20
CA LEU A 346 10.78 0.65 -7.81
C LEU A 346 10.13 -0.05 -6.61
N GLN A 347 9.94 -1.35 -6.70
CA GLN A 347 9.40 -2.18 -5.64
C GLN A 347 10.23 -2.09 -4.35
N SER A 348 11.56 -2.05 -4.47
CA SER A 348 12.45 -1.90 -3.30
C SER A 348 12.20 -0.58 -2.56
N ILE A 349 12.07 0.53 -3.30
CA ILE A 349 11.80 1.84 -2.71
C ILE A 349 10.43 1.87 -2.05
N GLU A 350 9.41 1.34 -2.71
CA GLU A 350 8.04 1.28 -2.16
C GLU A 350 8.00 0.51 -0.84
N ILE A 351 8.62 -0.69 -0.78
CA ILE A 351 8.70 -1.47 0.46
C ILE A 351 9.50 -0.72 1.52
N ALA A 352 10.60 -0.07 1.14
CA ALA A 352 11.42 0.69 2.08
C ALA A 352 10.61 1.80 2.76
N ILE A 353 9.83 2.57 2.01
CA ILE A 353 8.94 3.61 2.56
C ILE A 353 7.89 2.99 3.49
N ASP A 354 7.27 1.89 3.07
CA ASP A 354 6.25 1.19 3.86
C ASP A 354 6.83 0.65 5.18
N LEU A 355 8.06 0.12 5.17
CA LEU A 355 8.75 -0.36 6.37
C LEU A 355 9.09 0.77 7.34
N ILE A 356 9.60 1.91 6.85
CA ILE A 356 9.85 3.08 7.69
C ILE A 356 8.54 3.54 8.34
N THR A 357 7.47 3.61 7.56
CA THR A 357 6.13 3.99 8.03
C THR A 357 5.62 3.02 9.11
N ALA A 358 5.79 1.72 8.89
CA ALA A 358 5.42 0.69 9.86
C ALA A 358 6.23 0.78 11.16
N ILE A 359 7.53 1.02 11.06
CA ILE A 359 8.40 1.17 12.24
C ILE A 359 7.96 2.38 13.07
N THR A 360 7.59 3.50 12.44
CA THR A 360 7.11 4.68 13.20
C THR A 360 5.83 4.38 13.98
N GLU A 361 4.90 3.58 13.44
CA GLU A 361 3.70 3.12 14.17
C GLU A 361 4.05 2.21 15.35
N ILE A 362 4.93 1.23 15.11
CA ILE A 362 5.37 0.29 16.16
C ILE A 362 6.09 1.04 17.28
N LEU A 363 6.94 2.01 16.95
CA LEU A 363 7.66 2.82 17.93
C LEU A 363 6.71 3.68 18.78
N ALA A 364 5.65 4.23 18.18
CA ALA A 364 4.64 4.98 18.91
C ALA A 364 3.89 4.08 19.91
N ALA A 365 3.43 2.90 19.49
CA ALA A 365 2.77 1.93 20.35
C ALA A 365 3.69 1.46 21.48
N LYS A 366 4.94 1.11 21.15
CA LYS A 366 5.94 0.67 22.13
C LYS A 366 6.27 1.74 23.16
N TYR A 367 6.37 3.00 22.73
CA TYR A 367 6.64 4.12 23.63
C TYR A 367 5.52 4.30 24.66
N GLU A 368 4.26 4.15 24.25
CA GLU A 368 3.11 4.19 25.14
C GLU A 368 3.10 3.02 26.12
N GLU A 369 3.34 1.79 25.67
CA GLU A 369 3.36 0.59 26.50
C GLU A 369 4.47 0.60 27.56
N GLN A 370 5.66 1.12 27.21
CA GLN A 370 6.80 1.19 28.13
C GLN A 370 6.72 2.34 29.14
N GLY A 371 5.58 3.02 29.25
CA GLY A 371 5.39 4.12 30.19
C GLY A 371 6.23 5.36 29.85
N LYS A 372 6.41 5.64 28.56
CA LYS A 372 7.06 6.85 28.03
C LYS A 372 8.54 6.99 28.41
N LYS A 373 9.28 5.89 28.38
CA LYS A 373 10.74 5.93 28.57
C LYS A 373 11.41 6.65 27.39
N LYS A 374 12.45 7.43 27.69
CA LYS A 374 13.20 8.21 26.68
C LYS A 374 13.72 7.30 25.57
N ILE A 375 13.49 7.69 24.32
CA ILE A 375 14.04 7.02 23.14
C ILE A 375 15.56 7.26 23.09
N PRO A 376 16.37 6.26 22.66
CA PRO A 376 17.81 6.42 22.47
C PRO A 376 18.13 7.55 21.50
N GLU A 377 19.20 8.30 21.80
CA GLU A 377 19.60 9.50 21.03
C GLU A 377 19.88 9.18 19.57
N GLN A 378 20.52 8.05 19.27
CA GLN A 378 20.78 7.62 17.89
C GLN A 378 19.49 7.41 17.10
N LEU A 379 18.48 6.76 17.68
CA LEU A 379 17.19 6.58 17.03
C LEU A 379 16.45 7.90 16.87
N GLN A 380 16.54 8.79 17.85
CA GLN A 380 15.96 10.12 17.75
C GLN A 380 16.59 10.91 16.59
N GLU A 381 17.92 10.88 16.43
CA GLU A 381 18.63 11.49 15.30
C GLU A 381 18.19 10.89 13.96
N THR A 382 18.09 9.56 13.88
CA THR A 382 17.58 8.88 12.69
C THR A 382 16.18 9.36 12.32
N LEU A 383 15.28 9.46 13.29
CA LEU A 383 13.89 9.88 13.06
C LEU A 383 13.77 11.37 12.72
N THR A 384 14.63 12.25 13.27
CA THR A 384 14.48 13.71 13.10
C THR A 384 15.31 14.31 11.96
N ILE A 385 16.35 13.61 11.49
CA ILE A 385 17.23 14.11 10.43
C ILE A 385 17.21 13.16 9.23
N PHE A 386 17.52 11.89 9.46
CA PHE A 386 17.73 10.95 8.36
C PHE A 386 16.44 10.57 7.63
N VAL A 387 15.38 10.16 8.34
CA VAL A 387 14.09 9.79 7.74
C VAL A 387 13.44 10.98 7.01
N PRO A 388 13.38 12.21 7.56
CA PRO A 388 12.91 13.40 6.83
C PRO A 388 13.67 13.67 5.53
N HIS A 389 14.99 13.47 5.52
CA HIS A 389 15.80 13.61 4.30
C HIS A 389 15.41 12.58 3.23
N VAL A 390 15.27 11.31 3.62
CA VAL A 390 14.82 10.25 2.70
C VAL A 390 13.43 10.55 2.13
N PHE A 391 12.48 10.95 2.98
CA PHE A 391 11.14 11.31 2.54
C PHE A 391 11.14 12.49 1.56
N THR A 392 11.93 13.53 1.83
CA THR A 392 12.06 14.68 0.94
C THR A 392 12.63 14.28 -0.42
N THR A 393 13.62 13.38 -0.45
CA THR A 393 14.25 12.92 -1.68
C THR A 393 13.30 12.10 -2.55
N LEU A 394 12.41 11.32 -1.94
CA LEU A 394 11.48 10.42 -2.62
C LEU A 394 10.10 11.04 -2.90
N ALA A 395 9.82 12.24 -2.39
CA ALA A 395 8.50 12.86 -2.39
C ALA A 395 7.89 13.03 -3.79
N ASP A 396 8.68 13.47 -4.77
CA ASP A 396 8.19 13.70 -6.12
C ASP A 396 7.76 12.41 -6.85
N MET A 397 8.40 11.30 -6.56
CA MET A 397 8.13 10.02 -7.23
C MET A 397 7.07 9.18 -6.51
N PHE A 398 6.97 9.31 -5.17
CA PHE A 398 6.07 8.50 -4.33
C PHE A 398 5.18 9.34 -3.41
N PRO A 399 4.48 10.38 -3.91
CA PRO A 399 3.83 11.37 -3.07
C PRO A 399 2.81 10.75 -2.09
N SER A 400 1.96 9.81 -2.54
CA SER A 400 0.95 9.18 -1.67
C SER A 400 1.57 8.41 -0.50
N ARG A 401 2.65 7.65 -0.72
CA ARG A 401 3.33 6.87 0.34
C ARG A 401 4.07 7.78 1.30
N ILE A 402 4.73 8.80 0.77
CA ILE A 402 5.47 9.79 1.56
C ILE A 402 4.53 10.60 2.46
N LEU A 403 3.34 10.96 1.99
CA LEU A 403 2.33 11.61 2.82
C LEU A 403 1.89 10.73 4.00
N ILE A 404 1.72 9.42 3.79
CA ILE A 404 1.41 8.48 4.88
C ILE A 404 2.59 8.39 5.85
N GLY A 405 3.81 8.27 5.35
CA GLY A 405 5.03 8.25 6.16
C GLY A 405 5.18 9.50 7.02
N TRP A 406 4.99 10.69 6.45
CA TRP A 406 5.02 11.95 7.17
C TRP A 406 3.91 12.05 8.22
N ASN A 407 2.69 11.63 7.88
CA ASN A 407 1.61 11.61 8.86
C ASN A 407 2.01 10.80 10.10
N ASN A 408 2.49 9.56 9.92
CA ASN A 408 2.86 8.70 11.03
C ASN A 408 4.06 9.24 11.81
N LEU A 409 5.04 9.81 11.12
CA LEU A 409 6.20 10.42 11.75
C LEU A 409 5.83 11.64 12.62
N LEU A 410 4.93 12.51 12.15
CA LEU A 410 4.44 13.66 12.93
C LEU A 410 3.66 13.22 14.17
N TRP A 411 2.81 12.20 14.06
CA TRP A 411 2.12 11.63 15.23
C TRP A 411 3.10 11.00 16.22
N LEU A 412 4.16 10.31 15.73
CA LEU A 412 5.23 9.80 16.59
C LEU A 412 5.95 10.96 17.31
N TYR A 413 6.29 12.04 16.62
CA TYR A 413 6.92 13.21 17.26
C TYR A 413 6.09 13.77 18.41
N MET A 414 4.78 13.91 18.22
CA MET A 414 3.88 14.36 19.29
C MET A 414 3.88 13.38 20.47
N SER A 415 3.85 12.07 20.21
CA SER A 415 3.89 11.03 21.25
C SER A 415 5.18 11.11 22.07
N ILE A 416 6.34 11.24 21.43
CA ILE A 416 7.66 11.28 22.07
C ILE A 416 8.09 12.68 22.51
N ARG A 417 7.22 13.68 22.33
CA ARG A 417 7.42 15.08 22.69
C ARG A 417 8.60 15.76 21.96
N VAL A 418 8.82 15.42 20.69
CA VAL A 418 9.72 16.13 19.79
C VAL A 418 8.94 17.29 19.16
N ASN A 419 9.46 18.52 19.32
CA ASN A 419 8.88 19.69 18.68
C ASN A 419 9.37 19.80 17.25
N PHE A 420 8.51 19.44 16.28
CA PHE A 420 8.85 19.49 14.85
C PHE A 420 9.21 20.89 14.35
N TYR A 421 8.60 21.92 14.94
CA TYR A 421 8.83 23.33 14.53
C TYR A 421 10.17 23.90 14.98
N GLU A 422 10.84 23.25 15.94
CA GLU A 422 12.17 23.62 16.43
C GLU A 422 13.30 22.79 15.76
N LEU A 423 12.96 21.82 14.91
CA LEU A 423 13.98 21.03 14.21
C LEU A 423 14.78 21.92 13.22
N PRO A 424 16.07 21.62 13.02
CA PRO A 424 16.92 22.37 12.09
C PRO A 424 16.34 22.38 10.67
N ASP A 425 16.78 23.37 9.86
CA ASP A 425 16.44 23.52 8.43
C ASP A 425 14.99 23.88 8.09
N ASN A 426 14.16 24.26 9.09
CA ASN A 426 12.77 24.63 8.88
C ASN A 426 11.97 23.57 8.08
N GLY A 427 12.21 22.29 8.36
CA GLY A 427 11.62 21.16 7.64
C GLY A 427 10.10 21.23 7.49
N TYR A 428 9.40 21.86 8.46
CA TYR A 428 7.95 22.07 8.39
C TYR A 428 7.52 22.97 7.21
N LYS A 429 8.34 23.97 6.81
CA LYS A 429 8.05 24.83 5.65
C LYS A 429 8.18 24.05 4.34
N SER A 430 9.20 23.19 4.25
CA SER A 430 9.40 22.31 3.09
C SER A 430 8.27 21.30 2.97
N LEU A 431 7.87 20.68 4.08
CA LEU A 431 6.74 19.75 4.12
C LEU A 431 5.43 20.46 3.74
N TRP A 432 5.19 21.67 4.26
CA TRP A 432 4.01 22.46 3.91
C TRP A 432 3.97 22.81 2.41
N ALA A 433 5.11 23.19 1.84
CA ALA A 433 5.22 23.48 0.41
C ALA A 433 4.92 22.23 -0.44
N PHE A 434 5.43 21.07 -0.03
CA PHE A 434 5.13 19.79 -0.68
C PHE A 434 3.62 19.47 -0.63
N VAL A 435 3.00 19.54 0.54
CA VAL A 435 1.56 19.26 0.69
C VAL A 435 0.70 20.21 -0.15
N LYS A 436 1.06 21.52 -0.17
CA LYS A 436 0.37 22.51 -1.03
C LYS A 436 0.51 22.20 -2.51
N LYS A 437 1.69 21.75 -2.95
CA LYS A 437 1.93 21.34 -4.35
C LYS A 437 0.97 20.19 -4.70
N GLU A 438 0.92 19.15 -3.87
CA GLU A 438 0.06 17.99 -4.12
C GLU A 438 -1.44 18.34 -4.10
N GLN A 439 -1.87 19.25 -3.22
CA GLN A 439 -3.27 19.74 -3.21
C GLN A 439 -3.63 20.59 -4.44
N SER A 440 -2.65 21.26 -5.07
CA SER A 440 -2.90 22.07 -6.27
C SER A 440 -3.11 21.26 -7.54
N ILE A 441 -2.79 19.96 -7.52
CA ILE A 441 -2.99 19.05 -8.62
C ILE A 441 -4.46 18.64 -8.66
N GLU A 442 -5.17 19.00 -9.73
CA GLU A 442 -6.52 18.47 -9.98
C GLU A 442 -6.43 16.98 -10.26
N THR A 443 -6.70 16.17 -9.25
CA THR A 443 -6.66 14.72 -9.33
C THR A 443 -7.89 14.11 -8.69
N ASP A 444 -8.37 13.00 -9.26
CA ASP A 444 -9.37 12.13 -8.66
C ASP A 444 -8.73 11.10 -7.71
N ASP A 445 -7.41 11.13 -7.52
CA ASP A 445 -6.71 10.23 -6.61
C ASP A 445 -7.08 10.55 -5.15
N LEU A 446 -7.97 9.73 -4.61
CA LEU A 446 -8.43 9.84 -3.24
C LEU A 446 -7.29 9.65 -2.23
N SER A 447 -6.29 8.82 -2.54
CA SER A 447 -5.16 8.56 -1.63
C SER A 447 -4.33 9.82 -1.41
N LEU A 448 -4.08 10.62 -2.46
CA LEU A 448 -3.39 11.90 -2.36
C LEU A 448 -4.18 12.90 -1.52
N LYS A 449 -5.51 12.98 -1.72
CA LYS A 449 -6.38 13.89 -0.96
C LYS A 449 -6.39 13.53 0.52
N VAL A 450 -6.62 12.26 0.84
CA VAL A 450 -6.61 11.75 2.23
C VAL A 450 -5.24 11.93 2.87
N GLY A 451 -4.16 11.59 2.17
CA GLY A 451 -2.79 11.75 2.65
C GLY A 451 -2.44 13.20 2.94
N SER A 452 -2.75 14.11 2.02
CA SER A 452 -2.53 15.55 2.20
C SER A 452 -3.28 16.10 3.41
N MET A 453 -4.58 15.81 3.54
CA MET A 453 -5.38 16.24 4.69
C MET A 453 -4.89 15.63 6.01
N SER A 454 -4.39 14.38 5.99
CA SER A 454 -3.81 13.75 7.18
C SER A 454 -2.56 14.47 7.66
N VAL A 455 -1.65 14.82 6.74
CA VAL A 455 -0.43 15.58 7.08
C VAL A 455 -0.77 16.98 7.56
N ILE A 456 -1.72 17.66 6.92
CA ILE A 456 -2.18 18.99 7.37
C ILE A 456 -2.74 18.89 8.79
N TRP A 457 -3.59 17.90 9.07
CA TRP A 457 -4.11 17.69 10.41
C TRP A 457 -3.01 17.46 11.44
N ALA A 458 -2.04 16.57 11.14
CA ALA A 458 -0.93 16.31 12.05
C ALA A 458 -0.05 17.55 12.29
N LEU A 459 0.24 18.33 11.23
CA LEU A 459 0.97 19.61 11.36
C LEU A 459 0.21 20.58 12.26
N LEU A 460 -1.06 20.83 11.99
CA LEU A 460 -1.86 21.79 12.77
C LEU A 460 -2.07 21.31 14.21
N LYS A 461 -2.21 20.00 14.44
CA LYS A 461 -2.28 19.45 15.79
C LYS A 461 -0.97 19.65 16.55
N ALA A 462 0.17 19.41 15.91
CA ALA A 462 1.47 19.71 16.50
C ALA A 462 1.64 21.22 16.78
N ALA A 463 1.16 22.09 15.89
CA ALA A 463 1.17 23.55 16.09
C ALA A 463 0.29 23.98 17.27
N SER A 464 -0.90 23.35 17.47
CA SER A 464 -1.79 23.68 18.58
C SER A 464 -1.20 23.35 19.96
N LEU A 465 -0.22 22.45 20.01
CA LEU A 465 0.52 22.11 21.23
C LEU A 465 1.73 23.03 21.48
N ASN A 466 2.05 23.92 20.53
CA ASN A 466 3.20 24.80 20.62
C ASN A 466 2.80 26.18 21.17
N PRO A 467 3.54 26.76 22.14
CA PRO A 467 3.27 28.11 22.65
C PRO A 467 3.26 29.20 21.58
N ASP A 468 4.07 29.02 20.53
CA ASP A 468 4.21 29.99 19.43
C ASP A 468 3.29 29.68 18.23
N SER A 469 2.14 29.04 18.47
CA SER A 469 1.18 28.60 17.44
C SER A 469 0.80 29.72 16.45
N SER A 470 0.60 30.94 16.92
CA SER A 470 0.28 32.09 16.07
C SER A 470 1.40 32.46 15.07
N ALA A 471 2.67 32.37 15.49
CA ALA A 471 3.81 32.59 14.63
C ALA A 471 3.93 31.49 13.57
N ILE A 472 3.72 30.22 13.98
CA ILE A 472 3.72 29.07 13.09
C ILE A 472 2.62 29.21 12.02
N LEU A 473 1.40 29.57 12.43
CA LEU A 473 0.30 29.80 11.48
C LEU A 473 0.58 30.96 10.51
N SER A 474 1.22 32.02 10.99
CA SER A 474 1.62 33.16 10.14
C SER A 474 2.66 32.72 9.10
N ASP A 475 3.63 31.91 9.49
CA ASP A 475 4.65 31.34 8.60
C ASP A 475 4.05 30.41 7.53
N LEU A 476 3.02 29.65 7.89
CA LEU A 476 2.28 28.77 6.97
C LEU A 476 1.24 29.52 6.12
N GLY A 477 0.98 30.81 6.39
CA GLY A 477 -0.05 31.61 5.74
C GLY A 477 -1.48 31.21 6.12
N LEU A 478 -1.66 30.64 7.32
CA LEU A 478 -2.92 30.13 7.83
C LEU A 478 -3.54 31.00 8.95
N TYR A 479 -2.78 31.96 9.48
CA TYR A 479 -3.28 32.82 10.55
C TYR A 479 -4.45 33.70 10.04
N ASN A 480 -5.61 33.57 10.69
CA ASN A 480 -6.88 34.20 10.28
C ASN A 480 -7.29 33.95 8.82
N ASN A 481 -6.89 32.82 8.25
CA ASN A 481 -7.17 32.48 6.85
C ASN A 481 -8.55 31.81 6.70
N VAL A 482 -9.60 32.65 6.54
CA VAL A 482 -10.98 32.22 6.35
C VAL A 482 -11.15 31.44 5.03
N GLU A 483 -10.40 31.77 3.98
CA GLU A 483 -10.49 31.10 2.68
C GLU A 483 -10.05 29.63 2.80
N PHE A 484 -8.96 29.37 3.53
CA PHE A 484 -8.51 28.00 3.78
C PHE A 484 -9.55 27.20 4.57
N VAL A 485 -10.14 27.76 5.63
CA VAL A 485 -11.21 27.09 6.40
C VAL A 485 -12.40 26.75 5.51
N ASN A 486 -12.85 27.69 4.69
CA ASN A 486 -13.96 27.47 3.77
C ASN A 486 -13.62 26.42 2.70
N SER A 487 -12.39 26.35 2.23
CA SER A 487 -11.96 25.30 1.28
C SER A 487 -12.03 23.91 1.90
N VAL A 488 -11.60 23.74 3.15
CA VAL A 488 -11.69 22.45 3.88
C VAL A 488 -13.15 22.05 4.13
N ILE A 489 -14.01 23.01 4.52
CA ILE A 489 -15.47 22.79 4.67
C ILE A 489 -16.10 22.38 3.33
N SER A 490 -15.68 23.00 2.23
CA SER A 490 -16.15 22.67 0.88
C SER A 490 -15.74 21.25 0.49
N GLU A 491 -14.50 20.84 0.75
CA GLU A 491 -14.02 19.48 0.50
C GLU A 491 -14.80 18.45 1.32
N TYR A 492 -15.02 18.71 2.61
CA TYR A 492 -15.88 17.88 3.45
C TYR A 492 -17.29 17.68 2.89
N LYS A 493 -17.89 18.76 2.37
CA LYS A 493 -19.25 18.71 1.82
C LYS A 493 -19.34 18.03 0.46
N SER A 494 -18.30 18.13 -0.36
CA SER A 494 -18.26 17.57 -1.72
C SER A 494 -17.93 16.08 -1.75
N THR A 495 -17.12 15.60 -0.80
CA THR A 495 -16.70 14.19 -0.76
C THR A 495 -17.77 13.27 -0.17
N THR A 496 -17.85 12.04 -0.67
CA THR A 496 -18.62 10.93 -0.07
C THR A 496 -17.75 9.99 0.74
N ASP A 497 -16.42 10.12 0.65
CA ASP A 497 -15.48 9.29 1.38
C ASP A 497 -15.42 9.67 2.86
N LEU A 498 -15.59 8.67 3.73
CA LEU A 498 -15.68 8.89 5.17
C LEU A 498 -14.30 9.23 5.79
N GLU A 499 -13.23 8.64 5.27
CA GLU A 499 -11.89 8.91 5.77
C GLU A 499 -11.48 10.36 5.46
N LEU A 500 -11.73 10.83 4.24
CA LEU A 500 -11.46 12.23 3.86
C LEU A 500 -12.31 13.20 4.70
N LYS A 501 -13.59 12.90 4.95
CA LYS A 501 -14.43 13.68 5.87
C LYS A 501 -13.82 13.77 7.26
N GLN A 502 -13.39 12.65 7.82
CA GLN A 502 -12.75 12.60 9.13
C GLN A 502 -11.48 13.45 9.17
N ARG A 503 -10.63 13.39 8.13
CA ARG A 503 -9.42 14.23 8.03
C ARG A 503 -9.75 15.72 7.96
N CYS A 504 -10.75 16.10 7.17
CA CYS A 504 -11.23 17.49 7.12
C CYS A 504 -11.70 17.97 8.51
N CYS A 505 -12.47 17.15 9.22
CA CYS A 505 -12.91 17.48 10.59
C CYS A 505 -11.72 17.68 11.53
N GLY A 506 -10.69 16.82 11.45
CA GLY A 506 -9.47 16.93 12.25
C GLY A 506 -8.68 18.21 11.98
N VAL A 507 -8.56 18.60 10.69
CA VAL A 507 -7.92 19.87 10.27
C VAL A 507 -8.66 21.06 10.89
N LEU A 508 -9.99 21.09 10.76
CA LEU A 508 -10.82 22.17 11.30
C LEU A 508 -10.71 22.24 12.84
N ALA A 509 -10.80 21.09 13.51
CA ALA A 509 -10.67 21.04 14.97
C ALA A 509 -9.31 21.54 15.46
N ALA A 510 -8.22 21.15 14.80
CA ALA A 510 -6.88 21.59 15.16
C ALA A 510 -6.70 23.11 15.01
N LEU A 511 -7.31 23.72 13.99
CA LEU A 511 -7.34 25.20 13.83
C LEU A 511 -8.17 25.86 14.93
N ALA A 512 -9.33 25.29 15.28
CA ALA A 512 -10.22 25.86 16.29
C ALA A 512 -9.66 25.79 17.74
N LEU A 513 -8.68 24.90 17.99
CA LEU A 513 -7.99 24.83 19.27
C LEU A 513 -7.05 26.02 19.54
N MET A 514 -6.64 26.75 18.50
CA MET A 514 -5.63 27.79 18.63
C MET A 514 -6.27 29.14 19.00
N GLN A 515 -5.79 29.72 20.10
CA GLN A 515 -6.22 31.02 20.59
C GLN A 515 -5.75 32.17 19.65
N GLY A 516 -6.34 33.34 19.77
CA GLY A 516 -6.03 34.50 18.92
C GLY A 516 -6.75 34.53 17.57
N GLN A 517 -7.65 33.57 17.29
CA GLN A 517 -8.35 33.42 16.01
C GLN A 517 -9.89 33.25 16.21
N ILE A 518 -10.52 34.17 16.94
CA ILE A 518 -11.93 34.09 17.34
C ILE A 518 -12.87 33.86 16.14
N GLU A 519 -12.62 34.54 15.01
CA GLU A 519 -13.47 34.38 13.80
C GLU A 519 -13.35 33.00 13.17
N ILE A 520 -12.12 32.44 13.12
CA ILE A 520 -11.87 31.07 12.66
C ILE A 520 -12.60 30.08 13.55
N ASN A 521 -12.46 30.21 14.88
CA ASN A 521 -13.16 29.36 15.83
C ASN A 521 -14.69 29.49 15.68
N ARG A 522 -15.22 30.69 15.43
CA ARG A 522 -16.65 30.93 15.20
C ARG A 522 -17.17 30.17 13.98
N ILE A 523 -16.47 30.27 12.84
CA ILE A 523 -16.86 29.59 11.60
C ILE A 523 -16.86 28.07 11.81
N ILE A 524 -15.79 27.56 12.40
CA ILE A 524 -15.62 26.11 12.64
C ILE A 524 -16.64 25.60 13.67
N GLY A 525 -16.80 26.32 14.79
CA GLY A 525 -17.77 25.96 15.84
C GLY A 525 -19.20 25.90 15.30
N GLN A 526 -19.60 26.88 14.50
CA GLN A 526 -20.91 26.88 13.83
C GLN A 526 -21.06 25.71 12.86
N PHE A 527 -20.03 25.40 12.08
CA PHE A 527 -20.02 24.24 11.19
C PHE A 527 -20.21 22.93 11.99
N ILE A 528 -19.44 22.71 13.06
CA ILE A 528 -19.52 21.49 13.87
C ILE A 528 -20.91 21.35 14.51
N ILE A 529 -21.44 22.41 15.11
CA ILE A 529 -22.77 22.41 15.75
C ILE A 529 -23.87 22.16 14.71
N GLN A 530 -23.74 22.68 13.52
CA GLN A 530 -24.68 22.44 12.41
C GLN A 530 -24.68 20.97 12.00
N GLU A 531 -23.51 20.38 11.78
CA GLU A 531 -23.38 18.96 11.40
C GLU A 531 -23.90 18.03 12.50
N LEU A 532 -23.57 18.29 13.78
CA LEU A 532 -24.09 17.54 14.92
C LEU A 532 -25.62 17.63 15.08
N SER A 533 -26.23 18.71 14.59
CA SER A 533 -27.70 18.93 14.61
C SER A 533 -28.40 18.36 13.38
N THR A 534 -27.66 17.92 12.38
CA THR A 534 -28.20 17.45 11.09
C THR A 534 -28.46 15.93 11.15
N GLU A 535 -29.63 15.52 10.68
CA GLU A 535 -29.97 14.12 10.48
C GLU A 535 -29.17 13.54 9.30
N LYS A 536 -28.86 12.24 9.33
CA LYS A 536 -28.15 11.49 8.25
C LYS A 536 -26.65 11.76 8.12
N VAL A 537 -26.00 12.33 9.11
CA VAL A 537 -24.52 12.32 9.20
C VAL A 537 -24.09 10.94 9.69
N ASP A 538 -22.98 10.40 9.13
CA ASP A 538 -22.45 9.10 9.53
C ASP A 538 -22.08 9.06 11.01
N GLY A 539 -22.31 7.91 11.66
CA GLY A 539 -22.06 7.73 13.10
C GLY A 539 -20.61 7.95 13.50
N LEU A 540 -19.64 7.59 12.65
CA LEU A 540 -18.22 7.85 12.88
C LEU A 540 -17.94 9.37 12.93
N ILE A 541 -18.46 10.11 11.97
CA ILE A 541 -18.27 11.57 11.91
C ILE A 541 -18.94 12.25 13.12
N LEU A 542 -20.13 11.80 13.53
CA LEU A 542 -20.79 12.32 14.72
C LEU A 542 -19.98 12.10 16.00
N VAL A 543 -19.36 10.92 16.15
CA VAL A 543 -18.46 10.64 17.30
C VAL A 543 -17.25 11.58 17.28
N GLU A 544 -16.59 11.73 16.13
CA GLU A 544 -15.40 12.60 16.01
C GLU A 544 -15.75 14.07 16.31
N LEU A 545 -16.79 14.61 15.65
CA LEU A 545 -17.21 16.01 15.85
C LEU A 545 -17.63 16.28 17.31
N THR A 546 -18.28 15.33 17.97
CA THR A 546 -18.67 15.49 19.37
C THR A 546 -17.43 15.55 20.28
N ASN A 547 -16.44 14.67 20.05
CA ASN A 547 -15.18 14.70 20.79
C ASN A 547 -14.39 15.99 20.54
N PHE A 548 -14.43 16.53 19.32
CA PHE A 548 -13.81 17.83 19.02
C PHE A 548 -14.49 18.99 19.77
N ILE A 549 -15.81 18.97 19.96
CA ILE A 549 -16.49 19.98 20.81
C ILE A 549 -15.94 19.93 22.24
N PHE A 550 -15.73 18.74 22.80
CA PHE A 550 -15.15 18.61 24.15
C PHE A 550 -13.73 19.18 24.19
N GLU A 551 -12.92 18.88 23.18
CA GLU A 551 -11.53 19.33 23.12
C GLU A 551 -11.42 20.86 22.93
N ILE A 552 -12.19 21.44 22.00
CA ILE A 552 -12.16 22.86 21.66
C ILE A 552 -12.66 23.71 22.84
N TYR A 553 -13.77 23.32 23.46
CA TYR A 553 -14.41 24.12 24.50
C TYR A 553 -14.23 23.52 25.91
N SER A 554 -13.11 22.83 26.14
CA SER A 554 -12.77 22.19 27.44
C SER A 554 -12.58 23.17 28.59
N ASP A 555 -12.20 24.42 28.29
CA ASP A 555 -11.82 25.41 29.26
C ASP A 555 -12.51 26.77 28.96
N GLY A 556 -13.17 27.35 29.97
CA GLY A 556 -13.84 28.64 29.87
C GLY A 556 -12.90 29.83 29.80
N ASP A 557 -11.62 29.65 30.12
CA ASP A 557 -10.59 30.69 30.06
C ASP A 557 -10.03 30.91 28.65
N PHE A 558 -10.37 30.04 27.68
CA PHE A 558 -10.00 30.26 26.29
C PHE A 558 -10.67 31.52 25.73
N ASP A 559 -9.90 32.31 24.98
CA ASP A 559 -10.32 33.64 24.46
C ASP A 559 -11.58 33.57 23.56
N TYR A 560 -11.82 32.43 22.94
CA TYR A 560 -12.97 32.18 22.09
C TYR A 560 -14.18 31.55 22.84
N ASP A 561 -14.02 31.08 24.09
CA ASP A 561 -15.13 30.40 24.79
C ASP A 561 -16.32 31.33 25.00
N THR A 562 -16.12 32.50 25.62
CA THR A 562 -17.18 33.47 25.81
C THR A 562 -17.73 33.98 24.47
N GLU A 563 -16.85 34.35 23.53
CA GLU A 563 -17.24 34.99 22.26
C GLU A 563 -17.92 34.03 21.28
N VAL A 564 -17.67 32.75 21.34
CA VAL A 564 -18.19 31.77 20.40
C VAL A 564 -19.15 30.78 21.07
N PHE A 565 -18.71 30.04 22.09
CA PHE A 565 -19.51 29.00 22.74
C PHE A 565 -20.71 29.59 23.49
N VAL A 566 -20.46 30.60 24.32
CA VAL A 566 -21.48 31.21 25.16
C VAL A 566 -22.42 32.11 24.36
N ASN A 567 -21.84 33.13 23.67
CA ASN A 567 -22.59 34.10 22.91
C ASN A 567 -23.30 33.45 21.70
N GLY A 568 -22.74 32.34 21.18
CA GLY A 568 -23.36 31.50 20.16
C GLY A 568 -24.48 30.59 20.67
N GLY A 569 -24.68 30.50 21.98
CA GLY A 569 -25.72 29.68 22.58
C GLY A 569 -25.50 28.17 22.38
N PHE A 570 -24.27 27.72 22.23
CA PHE A 570 -23.93 26.31 21.88
C PHE A 570 -24.44 25.35 22.96
N LEU A 571 -24.37 25.71 24.24
CA LEU A 571 -24.89 24.89 25.33
C LEU A 571 -26.36 24.53 25.15
N GLU A 572 -27.18 25.50 24.77
CA GLU A 572 -28.63 25.28 24.56
C GLU A 572 -28.88 24.42 23.31
N ILE A 573 -28.09 24.63 22.25
CA ILE A 573 -28.17 23.80 21.02
C ILE A 573 -27.74 22.36 21.32
N LEU A 574 -26.67 22.16 22.09
CA LEU A 574 -26.26 20.83 22.50
C LEU A 574 -27.38 20.09 23.24
N LYS A 575 -28.05 20.75 24.22
CA LYS A 575 -29.14 20.16 24.99
C LYS A 575 -30.38 19.86 24.13
N THR A 576 -30.79 20.79 23.28
CA THR A 576 -32.09 20.73 22.61
C THR A 576 -32.07 20.03 21.26
N LYS A 577 -30.95 20.06 20.55
CA LYS A 577 -30.83 19.50 19.19
C LYS A 577 -29.82 18.35 19.11
N VAL A 578 -28.62 18.55 19.62
CA VAL A 578 -27.52 17.56 19.44
C VAL A 578 -27.77 16.27 20.24
N VAL A 579 -28.09 16.37 21.52
CA VAL A 579 -28.36 15.18 22.37
C VAL A 579 -29.47 14.31 21.79
N PRO A 580 -30.65 14.84 21.38
CA PRO A 580 -31.70 14.03 20.75
C PRO A 580 -31.24 13.38 19.43
N ASN A 581 -30.51 14.13 18.58
CA ASN A 581 -30.01 13.63 17.31
C ASN A 581 -29.02 12.47 17.52
N LEU A 582 -27.99 12.64 18.36
CA LEU A 582 -27.02 11.59 18.64
C LEU A 582 -27.69 10.34 19.25
N LYS A 583 -28.64 10.53 20.17
CA LYS A 583 -29.41 9.42 20.74
C LYS A 583 -30.15 8.61 19.66
N GLN A 584 -30.63 9.27 18.62
CA GLN A 584 -31.30 8.63 17.49
C GLN A 584 -30.30 7.96 16.55
N GLN A 585 -29.27 8.69 16.10
CA GLN A 585 -28.30 8.21 15.09
C GLN A 585 -27.44 7.07 15.63
N PHE A 586 -26.98 7.12 16.87
CA PHE A 586 -26.17 6.07 17.46
C PHE A 586 -26.93 4.74 17.66
N LYS A 587 -28.27 4.73 17.63
CA LYS A 587 -29.06 3.49 17.60
C LYS A 587 -28.89 2.71 16.31
N PHE A 588 -28.65 3.41 15.19
CA PHE A 588 -28.47 2.80 13.87
C PHE A 588 -27.08 2.17 13.67
N ILE A 589 -26.11 2.44 14.56
CA ILE A 589 -24.80 1.77 14.51
C ILE A 589 -24.99 0.30 14.87
N ASP A 590 -24.75 -0.58 13.90
CA ASP A 590 -24.87 -2.02 14.06
C ASP A 590 -23.68 -2.57 14.87
N ARG A 591 -23.97 -3.07 16.08
CA ARG A 591 -22.98 -3.63 16.98
C ARG A 591 -22.27 -4.85 16.39
N ASN A 592 -22.93 -5.62 15.54
CA ASN A 592 -22.36 -6.84 14.97
C ASN A 592 -21.39 -6.52 13.82
N LYS A 593 -21.64 -5.43 13.09
CA LYS A 593 -20.78 -5.00 11.98
C LYS A 593 -19.62 -4.13 12.45
N ASN A 594 -19.85 -3.28 13.44
CA ASN A 594 -18.85 -2.36 13.96
C ASN A 594 -18.96 -2.20 15.48
N PRO A 595 -18.48 -3.20 16.25
CA PRO A 595 -18.58 -3.20 17.72
C PRO A 595 -17.78 -2.04 18.35
N GLU A 596 -16.59 -1.72 17.83
CA GLU A 596 -15.74 -0.64 18.35
C GLU A 596 -16.40 0.73 18.19
N LEU A 597 -16.95 1.02 17.01
CA LEU A 597 -17.67 2.28 16.79
C LEU A 597 -18.88 2.39 17.72
N LYS A 598 -19.58 1.28 17.97
CA LYS A 598 -20.72 1.27 18.89
C LYS A 598 -20.31 1.59 20.33
N GLU A 599 -19.19 1.06 20.78
CA GLU A 599 -18.61 1.34 22.10
C GLU A 599 -18.21 2.81 22.19
N ARG A 600 -17.41 3.30 21.25
CA ARG A 600 -17.00 4.71 21.17
C ARG A 600 -18.22 5.66 21.17
N ALA A 601 -19.25 5.35 20.39
CA ALA A 601 -20.47 6.16 20.34
C ALA A 601 -21.19 6.20 21.70
N THR A 602 -21.17 5.08 22.44
CA THR A 602 -21.77 5.03 23.78
C THR A 602 -20.96 5.85 24.79
N GLU A 603 -19.65 5.76 24.77
CA GLU A 603 -18.75 6.56 25.59
C GLU A 603 -18.88 8.04 25.30
N THR A 604 -18.84 8.43 24.01
CA THR A 604 -19.01 9.82 23.57
C THR A 604 -20.34 10.40 24.02
N TYR A 605 -21.43 9.61 23.95
CA TYR A 605 -22.75 10.07 24.42
C TYR A 605 -22.77 10.33 25.94
N ASN A 606 -22.13 9.44 26.72
CA ASN A 606 -22.02 9.62 28.17
C ASN A 606 -21.14 10.84 28.54
N MET A 607 -20.04 11.04 27.81
CA MET A 607 -19.17 12.21 27.98
C MET A 607 -19.90 13.53 27.62
N LEU A 608 -20.77 13.52 26.61
CA LEU A 608 -21.56 14.70 26.25
C LEU A 608 -22.45 15.17 27.39
N ASP A 609 -23.10 14.26 28.10
CA ASP A 609 -23.93 14.59 29.25
C ASP A 609 -23.09 15.23 30.39
N SER A 610 -21.92 14.67 30.64
CA SER A 610 -20.95 15.21 31.62
C SER A 610 -20.44 16.61 31.19
N PHE A 611 -20.12 16.79 29.91
CA PHE A 611 -19.66 18.07 29.37
C PHE A 611 -20.72 19.16 29.47
N ILE A 612 -21.97 18.83 29.15
CA ILE A 612 -23.11 19.77 29.26
C ILE A 612 -23.29 20.22 30.70
N ASN A 613 -23.19 19.29 31.67
CA ASN A 613 -23.30 19.61 33.08
C ASN A 613 -22.13 20.48 33.57
N TYR A 614 -20.91 20.16 33.14
CA TYR A 614 -19.73 20.98 33.41
C TYR A 614 -19.89 22.42 32.90
N LYS A 615 -20.22 22.60 31.63
CA LYS A 615 -20.41 23.92 31.01
C LYS A 615 -21.60 24.70 31.60
N ALA A 616 -22.61 24.02 32.15
CA ALA A 616 -23.71 24.69 32.82
C ALA A 616 -23.30 25.24 34.20
N THR A 617 -22.37 24.57 34.91
CA THR A 617 -21.89 25.00 36.24
C THR A 617 -20.75 26.00 36.16
N GLU A 618 -19.95 26.01 35.10
CA GLU A 618 -18.83 26.93 34.89
C GLU A 618 -19.29 28.41 34.87
N LYS A 619 -20.55 28.69 34.59
CA LYS A 619 -21.17 30.02 34.48
C LYS A 619 -22.18 30.35 35.57
N SER A 620 -22.34 29.49 36.56
CA SER A 620 -23.14 29.79 37.76
C SER A 620 -22.25 30.33 38.86
#